data_fca3e831ba3cd325088cff2b4202d158
#
_entry.id   fca3e831ba3cd325088cff2b4202d158
#
_cell.length_a   1.000
_cell.length_b   1.000
_cell.length_c   1.000
_cell.angle_alpha   90.00
_cell.angle_beta   90.00
_cell.angle_gamma   90.00
#
_symmetry.space_group_name_H-M   'P 1'
#
loop_
_entity.id
_entity.type
_entity.pdbx_description
1 polymer ?
#
loop_
_entity_poly.entity_id
_entity_poly.type
_entity_poly.pdbx_seq_one_letter_code
_entity_poly.pdbx_strand_id
1 'polypeptide(L)'
;MNKYSDEEIRKFSKITLKIASDYLGISPIAIGIGMRNNLLPIGLAIHNEDKDRNFSESWSYHIVAERLIAYKYGTISEINVQNIEKGLDRIIEEFTNLKKELLFILSENEEAKI
;
A
#
# COMPACT_ATOMS: atom_id res chain seq x y z
N MET A 1 8.07 -5.45 -23.43
CA MET A 1 8.64 -4.33 -24.13
C MET A 1 7.99 -3.02 -23.71
N ASN A 2 8.78 -2.05 -23.33
CA ASN A 2 8.30 -0.80 -22.79
C ASN A 2 7.79 0.10 -23.90
N LYS A 3 6.49 0.33 -23.96
CA LYS A 3 5.90 1.21 -24.98
C LYS A 3 5.96 2.69 -24.59
N TYR A 4 6.21 2.99 -23.33
CA TYR A 4 6.16 4.35 -22.83
C TYR A 4 7.44 4.71 -22.11
N SER A 5 7.91 5.95 -22.34
CA SER A 5 8.99 6.52 -21.55
C SER A 5 8.44 7.03 -20.21
N ASP A 6 9.33 7.28 -19.25
CA ASP A 6 8.94 7.80 -17.94
C ASP A 6 8.25 9.16 -18.07
N GLU A 7 8.73 10.00 -18.98
CA GLU A 7 8.11 11.30 -19.22
C GLU A 7 6.72 11.20 -19.83
N GLU A 8 6.51 10.23 -20.71
CA GLU A 8 5.20 9.96 -21.27
C GLU A 8 4.22 9.52 -20.18
N ILE A 9 4.67 8.68 -19.26
CA ILE A 9 3.85 8.25 -18.13
C ILE A 9 3.43 9.45 -17.27
N ARG A 10 4.34 10.39 -17.03
CA ARG A 10 4.01 11.62 -16.27
C ARG A 10 3.02 12.53 -16.96
N LYS A 11 2.95 12.48 -18.28
CA LYS A 11 2.04 13.33 -19.06
C LYS A 11 0.60 12.83 -19.14
N PHE A 12 0.36 11.57 -18.80
CA PHE A 12 -1.00 11.03 -18.83
C PHE A 12 -1.86 11.69 -17.75
N SER A 13 -3.03 12.16 -18.13
CA SER A 13 -4.01 12.68 -17.17
C SER A 13 -4.62 11.54 -16.34
N LYS A 14 -4.70 10.34 -16.94
CA LYS A 14 -5.17 9.14 -16.25
C LYS A 14 -4.39 7.93 -16.78
N ILE A 15 -3.80 7.18 -15.87
CA ILE A 15 -3.07 5.96 -16.20
C ILE A 15 -4.03 4.78 -16.00
N THR A 16 -4.31 4.07 -17.08
CA THR A 16 -5.17 2.88 -17.04
C THR A 16 -4.34 1.63 -16.70
N LEU A 17 -5.03 0.54 -16.39
CA LEU A 17 -4.36 -0.75 -16.17
C LEU A 17 -3.57 -1.18 -17.42
N LYS A 18 -4.10 -0.89 -18.60
CA LYS A 18 -3.43 -1.21 -19.86
C LYS A 18 -2.12 -0.42 -20.03
N ILE A 19 -2.15 0.88 -19.73
CA ILE A 19 -0.96 1.72 -19.79
C ILE A 19 0.10 1.20 -18.82
N ALA A 20 -0.29 0.92 -17.59
CA ALA A 20 0.61 0.37 -16.58
C ALA A 20 1.16 -1.01 -17.01
N SER A 21 0.30 -1.84 -17.60
CA SER A 21 0.68 -3.13 -18.16
C SER A 21 1.76 -3.01 -19.24
N ASP A 22 1.54 -2.11 -20.19
CA ASP A 22 2.49 -1.87 -21.27
C ASP A 22 3.82 -1.31 -20.75
N TYR A 23 3.75 -0.50 -19.70
CA TYR A 23 4.94 0.10 -19.10
C TYR A 23 5.75 -0.88 -18.25
N LEU A 24 5.08 -1.71 -17.44
CA LEU A 24 5.74 -2.66 -16.54
C LEU A 24 6.02 -4.03 -17.16
N GLY A 25 5.35 -4.37 -18.25
CA GLY A 25 5.45 -5.69 -18.85
C GLY A 25 4.72 -6.78 -18.08
N ILE A 26 3.70 -6.41 -17.32
CA ILE A 26 2.85 -7.33 -16.53
C ILE A 26 1.43 -7.25 -17.08
N SER A 27 0.68 -8.35 -17.06
CA SER A 27 -0.69 -8.33 -17.58
C SER A 27 -1.60 -7.38 -16.80
N PRO A 28 -2.61 -6.75 -17.45
CA PRO A 28 -3.55 -5.86 -16.76
C PRO A 28 -4.29 -6.55 -15.61
N ILE A 29 -4.62 -7.83 -15.78
CA ILE A 29 -5.28 -8.64 -14.76
C ILE A 29 -4.38 -8.77 -13.53
N ALA A 30 -3.10 -9.07 -13.73
CA ALA A 30 -2.14 -9.19 -12.65
C ALA A 30 -1.95 -7.86 -11.90
N ILE A 31 -1.92 -6.74 -12.63
CA ILE A 31 -1.85 -5.41 -12.01
C ILE A 31 -3.07 -5.15 -11.13
N GLY A 32 -4.27 -5.43 -11.65
CA GLY A 32 -5.50 -5.25 -10.88
C GLY A 32 -5.52 -6.10 -9.62
N ILE A 33 -5.15 -7.36 -9.72
CA ILE A 33 -5.08 -8.26 -8.56
C ILE A 33 -4.05 -7.76 -7.54
N GLY A 34 -2.88 -7.36 -8.00
CA GLY A 34 -1.82 -6.84 -7.14
C GLY A 34 -2.24 -5.59 -6.39
N MET A 35 -2.93 -4.67 -7.06
CA MET A 35 -3.44 -3.44 -6.43
C MET A 35 -4.54 -3.73 -5.41
N ARG A 36 -5.49 -4.63 -5.74
CA ARG A 36 -6.59 -4.99 -4.84
C ARG A 36 -6.10 -5.64 -3.55
N ASN A 37 -5.00 -6.37 -3.61
CA ASN A 37 -4.44 -7.08 -2.48
C ASN A 37 -3.29 -6.32 -1.80
N ASN A 38 -3.08 -5.06 -2.17
CA ASN A 38 -2.01 -4.21 -1.64
C ASN A 38 -0.59 -4.78 -1.85
N LEU A 39 -0.43 -5.58 -2.90
CA LEU A 39 0.87 -6.15 -3.25
C LEU A 39 1.62 -5.28 -4.25
N LEU A 40 0.92 -4.39 -4.94
CA LEU A 40 1.46 -3.52 -5.97
C LEU A 40 1.21 -2.06 -5.62
N PRO A 41 2.17 -1.38 -4.99
CA PRO A 41 1.95 -0.05 -4.41
C PRO A 41 2.09 1.10 -5.43
N ILE A 42 1.40 1.00 -6.56
CA ILE A 42 1.44 2.00 -7.62
C ILE A 42 0.25 2.97 -7.59
N GLY A 43 -0.67 2.77 -6.66
CA GLY A 43 -1.86 3.61 -6.53
C GLY A 43 -2.90 2.97 -5.63
N LEU A 44 -4.15 3.31 -5.87
CA LEU A 44 -5.28 2.83 -5.08
C LEU A 44 -6.23 2.00 -5.92
N ALA A 45 -6.74 0.91 -5.34
CA ALA A 45 -7.86 0.16 -5.88
C ALA A 45 -9.06 0.41 -4.98
N ILE A 46 -10.14 0.90 -5.57
CA ILE A 46 -11.36 1.26 -4.83
C ILE A 46 -12.47 0.32 -5.24
N HIS A 47 -13.05 -0.37 -4.27
CA HIS A 47 -14.20 -1.23 -4.52
C HIS A 47 -15.45 -0.39 -4.62
N ASN A 48 -16.11 -0.47 -5.77
CA ASN A 48 -17.35 0.23 -6.01
C ASN A 48 -18.54 -0.67 -5.61
N GLU A 49 -19.18 -0.35 -4.51
CA GLU A 49 -20.42 -1.01 -4.12
C GLU A 49 -21.58 -0.36 -4.86
N ASP A 50 -21.99 -0.99 -5.95
CA ASP A 50 -23.20 -0.59 -6.65
C ASP A 50 -24.32 -1.58 -6.29
N LYS A 51 -25.22 -1.15 -5.43
CA LYS A 51 -26.32 -1.98 -4.92
C LYS A 51 -27.30 -2.38 -6.01
N ASP A 52 -27.28 -1.69 -7.15
CA ASP A 52 -28.19 -1.96 -8.26
C ASP A 52 -27.64 -2.99 -9.26
N ARG A 53 -26.37 -3.37 -9.10
CA ARG A 53 -25.74 -4.37 -9.97
C ARG A 53 -25.46 -5.65 -9.19
N ASN A 54 -26.30 -6.64 -9.43
CA ASN A 54 -26.20 -7.92 -8.74
C ASN A 54 -25.07 -8.83 -9.23
N PHE A 55 -24.25 -8.44 -10.22
CA PHE A 55 -23.43 -9.41 -10.95
C PHE A 55 -21.94 -9.16 -11.03
N SER A 56 -21.41 -8.01 -10.65
CA SER A 56 -19.97 -7.85 -10.71
C SER A 56 -19.49 -6.87 -9.67
N GLU A 57 -18.53 -7.32 -8.89
CA GLU A 57 -17.72 -6.42 -8.12
C GLU A 57 -16.99 -5.53 -9.10
N SER A 58 -17.26 -4.23 -9.09
CA SER A 58 -16.52 -3.31 -9.91
C SER A 58 -15.46 -2.60 -9.07
N TRP A 59 -14.28 -2.51 -9.64
CA TRP A 59 -13.15 -1.86 -9.01
C TRP A 59 -12.71 -0.67 -9.86
N SER A 60 -12.41 0.43 -9.20
CA SER A 60 -11.77 1.58 -9.82
C SER A 60 -10.31 1.62 -9.42
N TYR A 61 -9.43 1.89 -10.37
CA TYR A 61 -7.98 1.93 -10.13
C TYR A 61 -7.48 3.35 -10.37
N HIS A 62 -6.80 3.87 -9.39
CA HIS A 62 -6.17 5.17 -9.47
C HIS A 62 -4.66 4.99 -9.38
N ILE A 63 -3.99 5.06 -10.51
CA ILE A 63 -2.54 4.82 -10.61
C ILE A 63 -1.81 6.16 -10.58
N VAL A 64 -0.80 6.27 -9.74
CA VAL A 64 0.02 7.47 -9.58
C VAL A 64 1.30 7.29 -10.40
N ALA A 65 1.56 8.20 -11.33
CA ALA A 65 2.68 8.13 -12.25
C ALA A 65 4.03 7.96 -11.54
N GLU A 66 4.28 8.76 -10.53
CA GLU A 66 5.55 8.71 -9.80
C GLU A 66 5.75 7.37 -9.07
N ARG A 67 4.68 6.78 -8.54
CA ARG A 67 4.75 5.46 -7.91
C ARG A 67 4.97 4.36 -8.94
N LEU A 68 4.33 4.46 -10.10
CA LEU A 68 4.50 3.51 -11.19
C LEU A 68 5.94 3.50 -11.68
N ILE A 69 6.52 4.67 -11.88
CA ILE A 69 7.92 4.83 -12.30
C ILE A 69 8.87 4.28 -11.24
N ALA A 70 8.66 4.64 -9.99
CA ALA A 70 9.48 4.17 -8.87
C ALA A 70 9.41 2.64 -8.71
N TYR A 71 8.24 2.06 -8.90
CA TYR A 71 8.08 0.61 -8.86
C TYR A 71 8.90 -0.08 -9.96
N LYS A 72 8.86 0.47 -11.18
CA LYS A 72 9.62 -0.09 -12.30
C LYS A 72 11.11 -0.17 -12.01
N TYR A 73 11.67 0.83 -11.35
CA TYR A 73 13.09 0.89 -11.02
C TYR A 73 13.44 0.28 -9.66
N GLY A 74 12.46 -0.30 -8.97
CA GLY A 74 12.66 -0.95 -7.69
C GLY A 74 12.80 -0.02 -6.49
N THR A 75 12.79 1.29 -6.71
CA THR A 75 12.99 2.27 -5.63
C THR A 75 11.84 2.31 -4.63
N ILE A 76 10.63 2.05 -5.09
CA ILE A 76 9.45 2.06 -4.22
C ILE A 76 9.48 0.91 -3.21
N SER A 77 10.05 -0.23 -3.58
CA SER A 77 10.19 -1.37 -2.68
C SER A 77 11.09 -1.03 -1.50
N GLU A 78 12.21 -0.34 -1.75
CA GLU A 78 13.11 0.13 -0.71
C GLU A 78 12.43 1.15 0.21
N ILE A 79 11.70 2.11 -0.38
CA ILE A 79 10.97 3.12 0.38
C ILE A 79 9.92 2.46 1.26
N ASN A 80 9.17 1.48 0.74
CA ASN A 80 8.14 0.78 1.51
C ASN A 80 8.75 -0.02 2.66
N VAL A 81 9.88 -0.69 2.44
CA VAL A 81 10.58 -1.42 3.50
C VAL A 81 11.00 -0.47 4.60
N GLN A 82 11.61 0.66 4.26
CA GLN A 82 12.00 1.67 5.24
C GLN A 82 10.80 2.23 6.01
N ASN A 83 9.69 2.49 5.33
CA ASN A 83 8.47 2.98 5.96
C ASN A 83 7.84 1.94 6.88
N ILE A 84 7.87 0.68 6.50
CA ILE A 84 7.40 -0.43 7.33
C ILE A 84 8.29 -0.56 8.56
N GLU A 85 9.60 -0.50 8.41
CA GLU A 85 10.55 -0.56 9.53
C GLU A 85 10.32 0.58 10.50
N LYS A 86 10.18 1.81 10.02
CA LYS A 86 9.88 2.97 10.88
C LYS A 86 8.54 2.83 11.59
N GLY A 87 7.53 2.32 10.89
CA GLY A 87 6.22 2.05 11.47
C GLY A 87 6.28 0.97 12.55
N LEU A 88 7.03 -0.09 12.30
CA LEU A 88 7.24 -1.17 13.26
C LEU A 88 8.00 -0.68 14.49
N ASP A 89 9.05 0.12 14.30
CA ASP A 89 9.81 0.70 15.40
C ASP A 89 8.92 1.56 16.30
N ARG A 90 8.06 2.37 15.70
CA ARG A 90 7.09 3.19 16.44
C ARG A 90 6.11 2.30 17.21
N ILE A 91 5.57 1.26 16.59
CA ILE A 91 4.65 0.32 17.24
C ILE A 91 5.34 -0.41 18.39
N ILE A 92 6.57 -0.84 18.20
CA ILE A 92 7.37 -1.50 19.25
C ILE A 92 7.62 -0.54 20.40
N GLU A 93 7.96 0.71 20.14
CA GLU A 93 8.17 1.73 21.15
C GLU A 93 6.89 1.99 21.96
N GLU A 94 5.77 2.19 21.28
CA GLU A 94 4.47 2.38 21.93
C GLU A 94 4.07 1.16 22.77
N PHE A 95 4.28 -0.03 22.25
CA PHE A 95 4.00 -1.28 22.94
C PHE A 95 4.88 -1.43 24.19
N THR A 96 6.16 -1.08 24.07
CA THR A 96 7.11 -1.13 25.19
C THR A 96 6.69 -0.16 26.30
N ASN A 97 6.28 1.05 25.94
CA ASN A 97 5.80 2.05 26.88
C ASN A 97 4.52 1.59 27.58
N LEU A 98 3.59 1.02 26.84
CA LEU A 98 2.35 0.47 27.38
C LEU A 98 2.64 -0.68 28.36
N LYS A 99 3.59 -1.54 28.02
CA LYS A 99 4.02 -2.64 28.87
C LYS A 99 4.60 -2.13 30.20
N LYS A 100 5.42 -1.09 30.15
CA LYS A 100 5.99 -0.45 31.35
C LYS A 100 4.90 0.14 32.23
N GLU A 101 3.94 0.83 31.66
CA GLU A 101 2.80 1.38 32.37
C GLU A 101 1.96 0.30 33.03
N LEU A 102 1.71 -0.79 32.31
CA LEU A 102 0.95 -1.92 32.82
C LEU A 102 1.67 -2.60 33.99
N LEU A 103 2.98 -2.80 33.87
CA LEU A 103 3.80 -3.37 34.96
C LEU A 103 3.81 -2.46 36.18
N PHE A 104 3.85 -1.15 35.98
CA PHE A 104 3.79 -0.20 37.10
C PHE A 104 2.44 -0.26 37.82
N ILE A 105 1.33 -0.33 37.09
CA ILE A 105 -0.01 -0.48 37.65
C ILE A 105 -0.14 -1.80 38.44
N LEU A 106 0.35 -2.91 37.88
CA LEU A 106 0.33 -4.18 38.54
C LEU A 106 1.18 -4.19 39.81
N SER A 107 2.33 -3.53 39.77
CA SER A 107 3.22 -3.37 40.93
C SER A 107 2.55 -2.56 42.04
N GLU A 108 1.87 -1.48 41.73
CA GLU A 108 1.10 -0.69 42.70
C GLU A 108 -0.05 -1.48 43.31
N ASN A 109 -0.75 -2.28 42.49
CA ASN A 109 -1.83 -3.12 42.99
C ASN A 109 -1.33 -4.22 43.93
N GLU A 110 -0.15 -4.80 43.69
CA GLU A 110 0.47 -5.76 44.57
C GLU A 110 0.87 -5.13 45.89
N GLU A 111 1.45 -3.92 45.86
CA GLU A 111 1.78 -3.15 47.07
C GLU A 111 0.54 -2.78 47.88
N ALA A 112 -0.55 -2.45 47.18
CA ALA A 112 -1.82 -2.12 47.82
C ALA A 112 -2.52 -3.29 48.48
N LYS A 113 -2.16 -4.54 48.14
CA LYS A 113 -2.70 -5.76 48.74
C LYS A 113 -1.96 -6.21 49.99
N ILE A 114 -0.87 -5.59 50.26
CA ILE A 114 -0.07 -5.88 51.46
C ILE A 114 -0.48 -4.86 52.55
#